data_e84a78c27c5a51b9065983775aee8e76
#
_entry.id   e84a78c27c5a51b9065983775aee8e76
#
_cell.length_a   1.000
_cell.length_b   1.000
_cell.length_c   1.000
_cell.angle_alpha   90.00
_cell.angle_beta   90.00
_cell.angle_gamma   90.00
#
_symmetry.space_group_name_H-M   'P 1'
#
loop_
_entity.id
_entity.type
_entity.pdbx_description
1 polymer ?
#
loop_
_entity_poly.entity_id
_entity_poly.type
_entity_poly.pdbx_seq_one_letter_code
_entity_poly.pdbx_strand_id
1 'polypeptide(L)'
;MVLAHDGSDPGGDPGPRLIYANAAALRLWERPWRELVGLPSRLTAEPQERSGRARMLLQALHQHAITGYSGVRISRSGRRFQIRNARLWTLWTDAGDPCGQAAAFSDWWWL
;
A
#
# COMPACT_ATOMS: atom_id res chain seq x y z
N MET A 1 -3.68 6.44 8.64
CA MET A 1 -3.12 5.10 8.32
C MET A 1 -1.81 5.27 7.59
N VAL A 2 -0.80 4.52 7.98
CA VAL A 2 0.51 4.51 7.29
C VAL A 2 0.92 3.06 7.06
N LEU A 3 1.31 2.77 5.82
CA LEU A 3 1.82 1.48 5.39
C LEU A 3 3.08 1.70 4.53
N ALA A 4 3.96 0.72 4.51
CA ALA A 4 5.10 0.72 3.60
C ALA A 4 5.37 -0.69 3.09
N HIS A 5 5.88 -0.79 1.87
CA HIS A 5 6.33 -2.04 1.29
C HIS A 5 7.75 -1.92 0.75
N ASP A 6 8.37 -3.07 0.44
CA ASP A 6 9.74 -3.12 -0.06
C ASP A 6 9.84 -2.64 -1.51
N GLY A 7 11.05 -2.61 -2.03
CA GLY A 7 11.35 -2.08 -3.37
C GLY A 7 11.16 -3.07 -4.51
N SER A 8 10.47 -4.19 -4.31
CA SER A 8 10.19 -5.14 -5.38
C SER A 8 9.30 -4.52 -6.46
N ASP A 9 9.39 -5.06 -7.69
CA ASP A 9 8.61 -4.57 -8.83
C ASP A 9 7.11 -4.69 -8.56
N PRO A 10 6.34 -3.58 -8.58
CA PRO A 10 4.88 -3.63 -8.40
C PRO A 10 4.15 -4.52 -9.40
N GLY A 11 4.71 -4.73 -10.59
CA GLY A 11 4.15 -5.64 -11.60
C GLY A 11 4.65 -7.08 -11.48
N GLY A 12 5.54 -7.36 -10.54
CA GLY A 12 6.11 -8.68 -10.35
C GLY A 12 5.23 -9.62 -9.56
N ASP A 13 5.69 -10.87 -9.41
CA ASP A 13 5.03 -11.90 -8.62
C ASP A 13 6.04 -12.46 -7.60
N PRO A 14 5.79 -12.36 -6.29
CA PRO A 14 4.56 -11.87 -5.65
C PRO A 14 4.44 -10.34 -5.58
N GLY A 15 5.39 -9.58 -6.10
CA GLY A 15 5.43 -8.13 -6.01
C GLY A 15 5.92 -7.65 -4.64
N PRO A 16 5.74 -6.37 -4.32
CA PRO A 16 6.19 -5.81 -3.05
C PRO A 16 5.53 -6.45 -1.85
N ARG A 17 6.32 -6.65 -0.78
CA ARG A 17 5.81 -7.15 0.50
C ARG A 17 5.77 -6.02 1.51
N LEU A 18 4.75 -6.02 2.35
CA LEU A 18 4.61 -5.04 3.42
C LEU A 18 5.75 -5.21 4.44
N ILE A 19 6.34 -4.09 4.83
CA ILE A 19 7.44 -4.03 5.81
C ILE A 19 7.07 -3.20 7.04
N TYR A 20 5.99 -2.43 6.96
CA TYR A 20 5.54 -1.58 8.07
C TYR A 20 4.06 -1.26 7.93
N ALA A 21 3.40 -1.16 9.08
CA ALA A 21 2.07 -0.57 9.22
C ALA A 21 1.93 0.01 10.62
N ASN A 22 1.33 1.19 10.75
CA ASN A 22 1.05 1.72 12.08
C ASN A 22 -0.20 1.05 12.69
N ALA A 23 -0.45 1.30 13.97
CA ALA A 23 -1.54 0.65 14.69
C ALA A 23 -2.91 0.91 14.04
N ALA A 24 -3.14 2.11 13.51
CA ALA A 24 -4.39 2.44 12.82
C ALA A 24 -4.59 1.59 11.56
N ALA A 25 -3.52 1.36 10.79
CA ALA A 25 -3.57 0.50 9.61
C ALA A 25 -3.80 -0.97 9.99
N LEU A 26 -3.16 -1.46 11.04
CA LEU A 26 -3.38 -2.82 11.53
C LEU A 26 -4.84 -3.04 11.91
N ARG A 27 -5.46 -2.08 12.58
CA ARG A 27 -6.88 -2.16 12.95
C ARG A 27 -7.80 -2.13 11.72
N LEU A 28 -7.51 -1.26 10.76
CA LEU A 28 -8.34 -1.11 9.56
C LEU A 28 -8.33 -2.38 8.70
N TRP A 29 -7.14 -2.98 8.48
CA TRP A 29 -7.03 -4.22 7.73
C TRP A 29 -7.32 -5.46 8.58
N GLU A 30 -7.55 -5.31 9.89
CA GLU A 30 -7.88 -6.40 10.81
C GLU A 30 -6.78 -7.47 10.87
N ARG A 31 -5.52 -7.03 10.85
CA ARG A 31 -4.37 -7.93 10.89
C ARG A 31 -3.40 -7.52 11.99
N PRO A 32 -2.87 -8.46 12.77
CA PRO A 32 -1.77 -8.16 13.68
C PRO A 32 -0.47 -7.96 12.87
N TRP A 33 0.49 -7.29 13.49
CA TRP A 33 1.78 -7.00 12.87
C TRP A 33 2.43 -8.25 12.23
N ARG A 34 2.45 -9.38 12.98
CA ARG A 34 3.09 -10.61 12.52
C ARG A 34 2.45 -11.21 11.26
N GLU A 35 1.20 -10.92 10.99
CA GLU A 35 0.52 -11.39 9.79
C GLU A 35 0.64 -10.40 8.63
N LEU A 36 0.74 -9.12 8.92
CA LEU A 36 0.78 -8.09 7.89
C LEU A 36 2.19 -7.92 7.32
N VAL A 37 3.21 -7.91 8.17
CA VAL A 37 4.61 -7.79 7.71
C VAL A 37 4.99 -9.05 6.94
N GLY A 38 5.49 -8.87 5.72
CA GLY A 38 5.82 -9.96 4.80
C GLY A 38 4.68 -10.36 3.87
N LEU A 39 3.45 -9.85 4.11
CA LEU A 39 2.32 -10.11 3.22
C LEU A 39 2.57 -9.40 1.88
N PRO A 40 2.34 -10.07 0.73
CA PRO A 40 2.32 -9.35 -0.54
C PRO A 40 1.29 -8.23 -0.49
N SER A 41 1.73 -7.00 -0.72
CA SER A 41 0.89 -5.82 -0.51
C SER A 41 -0.32 -5.79 -1.45
N ARG A 42 -0.26 -6.47 -2.60
CA ARG A 42 -1.40 -6.62 -3.51
C ARG A 42 -2.62 -7.27 -2.86
N LEU A 43 -2.40 -8.10 -1.83
CA LEU A 43 -3.49 -8.79 -1.12
C LEU A 43 -4.31 -7.85 -0.23
N THR A 44 -3.92 -6.60 -0.08
CA THR A 44 -4.74 -5.57 0.57
C THR A 44 -5.85 -5.06 -0.34
N ALA A 45 -5.87 -5.47 -1.61
CA ALA A 45 -6.87 -5.10 -2.59
C ALA A 45 -7.45 -6.34 -3.27
N GLU A 46 -8.72 -6.27 -3.65
CA GLU A 46 -9.36 -7.34 -4.42
C GLU A 46 -8.70 -7.50 -5.80
N PRO A 47 -8.79 -8.68 -6.46
CA PRO A 47 -8.12 -8.93 -7.75
C PRO A 47 -8.43 -7.87 -8.81
N GLN A 48 -9.67 -7.38 -8.91
CA GLN A 48 -10.06 -6.38 -9.90
C GLN A 48 -9.43 -5.01 -9.66
N GLU A 49 -8.94 -4.74 -8.45
CA GLU A 49 -8.29 -3.47 -8.09
C GLU A 49 -6.76 -3.51 -8.27
N ARG A 50 -6.18 -4.70 -8.42
CA ARG A 50 -4.72 -4.89 -8.34
C ARG A 50 -3.97 -4.29 -9.52
N SER A 51 -4.52 -4.33 -10.72
CA SER A 51 -3.87 -3.74 -11.91
C SER A 51 -3.80 -2.22 -11.82
N GLY A 52 -4.89 -1.57 -11.38
CA GLY A 52 -4.92 -0.12 -11.16
C GLY A 52 -3.96 0.30 -10.05
N ARG A 53 -3.90 -0.49 -8.98
CA ARG A 53 -2.96 -0.29 -7.89
C ARG A 53 -1.51 -0.41 -8.36
N ALA A 54 -1.18 -1.42 -9.16
CA ALA A 54 0.17 -1.61 -9.69
C ALA A 54 0.60 -0.44 -10.56
N ARG A 55 -0.29 0.06 -11.42
CA ARG A 55 -0.02 1.25 -12.25
C ARG A 55 0.26 2.48 -11.41
N MET A 56 -0.53 2.69 -10.37
CA MET A 56 -0.35 3.81 -9.45
C MET A 56 0.99 3.74 -8.73
N LEU A 57 1.39 2.55 -8.27
CA LEU A 57 2.68 2.36 -7.60
C LEU A 57 3.86 2.61 -8.56
N LEU A 58 3.76 2.18 -9.81
CA LEU A 58 4.77 2.46 -10.83
C LEU A 58 4.86 3.95 -11.14
N GLN A 59 3.71 4.64 -11.21
CA GLN A 59 3.67 6.08 -11.41
C GLN A 59 4.33 6.81 -10.23
N ALA A 60 4.03 6.41 -9.00
CA ALA A 60 4.61 7.00 -7.80
C ALA A 60 6.13 6.78 -7.75
N LEU A 61 6.60 5.60 -8.16
CA LEU A 61 8.02 5.29 -8.24
C LEU A 61 8.72 6.20 -9.23
N HIS A 62 8.11 6.43 -10.39
CA HIS A 62 8.66 7.27 -11.46
C HIS A 62 8.68 8.75 -11.08
N GLN A 63 7.64 9.23 -10.38
CA GLN A 63 7.49 10.62 -9.96
C GLN A 63 8.04 10.89 -8.56
N HIS A 64 8.50 9.87 -7.84
CA HIS A 64 8.96 9.88 -6.44
C HIS A 64 7.87 10.13 -5.41
N ALA A 65 6.79 10.82 -5.76
CA ALA A 65 5.63 11.03 -4.89
C ALA A 65 4.39 11.33 -5.73
N ILE A 66 3.24 10.92 -5.25
CA ILE A 66 1.92 11.32 -5.78
C ILE A 66 0.98 11.62 -4.63
N THR A 67 -0.03 12.46 -4.88
CA THR A 67 -1.08 12.80 -3.93
C THR A 67 -2.43 12.60 -4.60
N GLY A 68 -3.50 12.62 -3.80
CA GLY A 68 -4.86 12.57 -4.33
C GLY A 68 -5.31 11.20 -4.82
N TYR A 69 -4.59 10.14 -4.47
CA TYR A 69 -4.97 8.79 -4.89
C TYR A 69 -6.22 8.32 -4.17
N SER A 70 -7.12 7.68 -4.91
CA SER A 70 -8.32 7.01 -4.38
C SER A 70 -8.38 5.58 -4.88
N GLY A 71 -8.92 4.69 -4.07
CA GLY A 71 -9.05 3.29 -4.44
C GLY A 71 -9.81 2.49 -3.40
N VAL A 72 -10.23 1.30 -3.78
CA VAL A 72 -10.92 0.36 -2.89
C VAL A 72 -9.91 -0.65 -2.35
N ARG A 73 -10.05 -0.96 -1.07
CA ARG A 73 -9.23 -1.98 -0.39
C ARG A 73 -10.16 -2.94 0.34
N ILE A 74 -9.59 -4.05 0.80
CA ILE A 74 -10.34 -5.10 1.50
C ILE A 74 -9.61 -5.51 2.77
N SER A 75 -10.36 -5.62 3.87
CA SER A 75 -9.84 -6.11 5.15
C SER A 75 -9.78 -7.63 5.17
N ARG A 76 -9.15 -8.18 6.21
CA ARG A 76 -9.03 -9.64 6.39
C ARG A 76 -10.40 -10.33 6.43
N SER A 77 -11.40 -9.72 7.05
CA SER A 77 -12.75 -10.30 7.15
C SER A 77 -13.58 -10.14 5.87
N GLY A 78 -13.02 -9.53 4.83
CA GLY A 78 -13.72 -9.31 3.57
C GLY A 78 -14.53 -8.02 3.52
N ARG A 79 -14.38 -7.11 4.48
CA ARG A 79 -15.03 -5.81 4.44
C ARG A 79 -14.27 -4.88 3.51
N ARG A 80 -14.99 -4.29 2.58
CA ARG A 80 -14.43 -3.34 1.60
C ARG A 80 -14.52 -1.93 2.15
N PHE A 81 -13.52 -1.13 1.84
CA PHE A 81 -13.52 0.29 2.19
C PHE A 81 -12.91 1.12 1.08
N GLN A 82 -13.39 2.36 0.97
CA GLN A 82 -12.88 3.33 0.02
C GLN A 82 -11.81 4.17 0.70
N ILE A 83 -10.67 4.32 0.04
CA ILE A 83 -9.63 5.29 0.42
C ILE A 83 -9.77 6.48 -0.50
N ARG A 84 -9.62 7.69 0.05
CA ARG A 84 -9.60 8.93 -0.72
C ARG A 84 -8.44 9.80 -0.29
N ASN A 85 -7.86 10.48 -1.26
CA ASN A 85 -6.82 11.47 -1.05
C ASN A 85 -5.57 10.92 -0.35
N ALA A 86 -5.18 9.70 -0.73
CA ALA A 86 -3.97 9.09 -0.21
C ALA A 86 -2.71 9.72 -0.82
N ARG A 87 -1.66 9.73 -0.04
CA ARG A 87 -0.32 10.18 -0.45
C ARG A 87 0.58 8.96 -0.52
N LEU A 88 1.39 8.88 -1.59
CA LEU A 88 2.39 7.83 -1.77
C LEU A 88 3.74 8.48 -2.04
N TRP A 89 4.80 7.91 -1.49
CA TRP A 89 6.16 8.40 -1.75
C TRP A 89 7.17 7.26 -1.74
N THR A 90 8.27 7.50 -2.43
CA THR A 90 9.39 6.57 -2.49
C THR A 90 10.24 6.69 -1.23
N LEU A 91 10.68 5.54 -0.72
CA LEU A 91 11.66 5.45 0.36
C LEU A 91 13.06 5.30 -0.26
N TRP A 92 14.04 5.95 0.33
CA TRP A 92 15.40 6.02 -0.19
C TRP A 92 16.41 5.49 0.83
N THR A 93 17.44 4.80 0.35
CA THR A 93 18.60 4.47 1.16
C THR A 93 19.47 5.71 1.37
N ASP A 94 20.41 5.64 2.31
CA ASP A 94 21.39 6.72 2.53
C ASP A 94 22.23 7.00 1.27
N ALA A 95 22.42 5.97 0.43
CA ALA A 95 23.15 6.10 -0.84
C ALA A 95 22.30 6.72 -1.98
N GLY A 96 21.00 7.00 -1.72
CA GLY A 96 20.13 7.61 -2.71
C GLY A 96 19.43 6.63 -3.64
N ASP A 97 19.42 5.33 -3.30
CA ASP A 97 18.71 4.30 -4.09
C ASP A 97 17.31 4.08 -3.55
N PRO A 98 16.30 3.89 -4.43
CA PRO A 98 14.96 3.56 -3.97
C PRO A 98 14.93 2.17 -3.32
N CYS A 99 14.30 2.07 -2.14
CA CYS A 99 14.25 0.82 -1.38
C CYS A 99 12.84 0.42 -0.95
N GLY A 100 11.84 1.17 -1.38
CA GLY A 100 10.45 0.87 -1.06
C GLY A 100 9.55 2.05 -1.33
N GLN A 101 8.29 1.90 -0.96
CA GLN A 101 7.28 2.96 -1.06
C GLN A 101 6.42 2.96 0.19
N ALA A 102 5.95 4.13 0.58
CA ALA A 102 5.03 4.31 1.70
C ALA A 102 3.76 4.99 1.24
N ALA A 103 2.68 4.74 1.96
CA ALA A 103 1.39 5.37 1.73
C ALA A 103 0.82 5.86 3.06
N ALA A 104 0.14 6.99 3.02
CA ALA A 104 -0.57 7.54 4.16
C ALA A 104 -1.93 8.08 3.72
N PHE A 105 -2.95 7.81 4.52
CA PHE A 105 -4.28 8.35 4.31
C PHE A 105 -5.03 8.41 5.65
N SER A 106 -5.99 9.31 5.75
CA SER A 106 -6.91 9.41 6.89
C SER A 106 -8.37 9.47 6.44
N ASP A 107 -8.61 9.69 5.17
CA ASP A 107 -9.95 9.83 4.59
C ASP A 107 -10.37 8.50 3.97
N TRP A 108 -11.28 7.81 4.64
CA TRP A 108 -11.77 6.50 4.20
C TRP A 108 -13.14 6.23 4.81
N TRP A 109 -13.88 5.30 4.20
CA TRP A 109 -15.16 4.82 4.74
C TRP A 109 -15.45 3.40 4.30
N TRP A 110 -16.21 2.69 5.11
CA TRP A 110 -16.68 1.35 4.78
C TRP A 110 -17.69 1.40 3.62
N LEU A 111 -17.54 0.47 2.72
CA LEU A 111 -18.50 0.27 1.64
C LEU A 111 -19.59 -0.72 2.01
#